data_90e6de8b8d9eb1bb3bf0416aad67f153
#
_entry.id   90e6de8b8d9eb1bb3bf0416aad67f153
#
_cell.length_a   1.000
_cell.length_b   1.000
_cell.length_c   1.000
_cell.angle_alpha   90.00
_cell.angle_beta   90.00
_cell.angle_gamma   90.00
#
_symmetry.space_group_name_H-M   'P 1'
#
loop_
_entity.id
_entity.type
_entity.pdbx_description
1 polymer ?
#
loop_
_entity_poly.entity_id
_entity_poly.type
_entity_poly.pdbx_seq_one_letter_code
_entity_poly.pdbx_strand_id
1 'polypeptide(L)'
;QSFVGIWEQVIHDLRTEDGGVRFTTAESYECSLKSFRKILGENAIKGFCISAAELQKWKDGMHNGVKDENGAIVGKISDTTAGIYLRCCRAVWNRCVHEGYLKDVPYPFSNKKEKGLVSIPKSAKRKQSFLNVNQMTELYNLFVSKQYPEHWTEDYMKRAHYSLGLFLAQYLCNGFNMADAGRLTYNSYYYQTEGKAFRFNRKKTSRRCPDGSEVIVPIIPPLQYILDEIAAPPTRDGLVFPYILKGSETEELRRKYTVQENSNVKDRVIKICHEALNWDKSVC
;
A
#
# COMPACT_ATOMS: atom_id res chain seq x y z
N GLN A 1 -1.47 23.54 -23.69
CA GLN A 1 -1.35 22.22 -23.04
C GLN A 1 -0.02 21.57 -23.42
N SER A 2 0.45 20.65 -22.58
CA SER A 2 1.68 19.90 -22.79
C SER A 2 1.52 18.48 -22.24
N PHE A 3 2.39 17.54 -22.60
CA PHE A 3 2.38 16.18 -22.05
C PHE A 3 2.47 16.19 -20.52
N VAL A 4 3.32 17.03 -19.95
CA VAL A 4 3.44 17.20 -18.48
C VAL A 4 2.16 17.81 -17.91
N GLY A 5 1.56 18.81 -18.59
CA GLY A 5 0.29 19.41 -18.16
C GLY A 5 -0.88 18.43 -18.14
N ILE A 6 -0.97 17.53 -19.13
CA ILE A 6 -1.95 16.43 -19.10
C ILE A 6 -1.65 15.46 -17.95
N TRP A 7 -0.37 15.20 -17.64
CA TRP A 7 -0.02 14.35 -16.49
C TRP A 7 -0.47 14.97 -15.16
N GLU A 8 -0.26 16.28 -14.98
CA GLU A 8 -0.75 17.03 -13.82
C GLU A 8 -2.29 17.01 -13.73
N GLN A 9 -2.98 17.16 -14.87
CA GLN A 9 -4.44 17.02 -14.92
C GLN A 9 -4.89 15.62 -14.50
N VAL A 10 -4.22 14.56 -14.96
CA VAL A 10 -4.52 13.17 -14.52
C VAL A 10 -4.36 13.02 -13.01
N ILE A 11 -3.31 13.60 -12.42
CA ILE A 11 -3.10 13.59 -10.97
C ILE A 11 -4.25 14.31 -10.25
N HIS A 12 -4.63 15.49 -10.75
CA HIS A 12 -5.73 16.27 -10.19
C HIS A 12 -7.06 15.48 -10.25
N ASP A 13 -7.41 14.95 -11.42
CA ASP A 13 -8.62 14.16 -11.61
C ASP A 13 -8.67 12.97 -10.65
N LEU A 14 -7.56 12.22 -10.52
CA LEU A 14 -7.46 11.08 -9.60
C LEU A 14 -7.59 11.47 -8.12
N ARG A 15 -7.23 12.71 -7.75
CA ARG A 15 -7.39 13.22 -6.38
C ARG A 15 -8.80 13.67 -6.08
N THR A 16 -9.51 14.20 -7.08
CA THR A 16 -10.83 14.81 -6.93
C THR A 16 -11.98 13.86 -7.26
N GLU A 17 -11.75 12.87 -8.14
CA GLU A 17 -12.75 11.86 -8.49
C GLU A 17 -13.25 11.07 -7.26
N ASP A 18 -14.56 10.86 -7.19
CA ASP A 18 -15.24 10.05 -6.19
C ASP A 18 -14.84 10.40 -4.73
N GLY A 19 -14.64 11.67 -4.41
CA GLY A 19 -14.30 12.11 -3.06
C GLY A 19 -12.90 11.68 -2.60
N GLY A 20 -11.92 11.53 -3.52
CA GLY A 20 -10.54 11.22 -3.21
C GLY A 20 -10.22 9.73 -3.01
N VAL A 21 -11.10 8.85 -3.43
CA VAL A 21 -10.91 7.38 -3.28
C VAL A 21 -9.73 6.84 -4.08
N ARG A 22 -9.26 7.57 -5.13
CA ARG A 22 -8.10 7.21 -5.94
C ARG A 22 -6.79 7.83 -5.48
N PHE A 23 -6.74 8.38 -4.30
CA PHE A 23 -5.59 9.10 -3.74
C PHE A 23 -4.28 8.31 -3.86
N THR A 24 -4.29 7.00 -3.55
CA THR A 24 -3.11 6.12 -3.69
C THR A 24 -2.61 6.01 -5.13
N THR A 25 -3.55 5.99 -6.09
CA THR A 25 -3.19 5.95 -7.51
C THR A 25 -2.58 7.30 -7.91
N ALA A 26 -3.19 8.41 -7.49
CA ALA A 26 -2.68 9.76 -7.73
C ALA A 26 -1.25 9.94 -7.20
N GLU A 27 -0.94 9.47 -5.97
CA GLU A 27 0.43 9.48 -5.42
C GLU A 27 1.44 8.74 -6.31
N SER A 28 1.04 7.60 -6.90
CA SER A 28 1.92 6.87 -7.81
C SER A 28 2.24 7.68 -9.07
N TYR A 29 1.25 8.37 -9.63
CA TYR A 29 1.43 9.26 -10.77
C TYR A 29 2.30 10.48 -10.42
N GLU A 30 2.09 11.05 -9.24
CA GLU A 30 2.87 12.19 -8.73
C GLU A 30 4.34 11.83 -8.50
N CYS A 31 4.61 10.70 -7.82
CA CYS A 31 5.97 10.20 -7.65
C CYS A 31 6.64 9.89 -8.98
N SER A 32 5.89 9.36 -9.94
CA SER A 32 6.36 9.10 -11.29
C SER A 32 6.74 10.39 -12.01
N LEU A 33 5.90 11.43 -11.96
CA LEU A 33 6.18 12.74 -12.56
C LEU A 33 7.38 13.43 -11.87
N LYS A 34 7.49 13.36 -10.54
CA LYS A 34 8.66 13.86 -9.80
C LYS A 34 9.96 13.18 -10.26
N SER A 35 9.94 11.86 -10.43
CA SER A 35 11.08 11.11 -10.96
C SER A 35 11.43 11.52 -12.39
N PHE A 36 10.41 11.71 -13.23
CA PHE A 36 10.57 12.14 -14.62
C PHE A 36 11.28 13.52 -14.69
N ARG A 37 10.78 14.49 -13.95
CA ARG A 37 11.38 15.84 -13.87
C ARG A 37 12.79 15.82 -13.28
N LYS A 38 13.02 15.03 -12.24
CA LYS A 38 14.33 14.94 -11.59
C LYS A 38 15.41 14.41 -12.54
N ILE A 39 15.07 13.46 -13.41
CA ILE A 39 16.05 12.78 -14.27
C ILE A 39 16.19 13.49 -15.61
N LEU A 40 15.10 13.95 -16.21
CA LEU A 40 15.12 14.59 -17.53
C LEU A 40 15.24 16.12 -17.45
N GLY A 41 14.94 16.72 -16.31
CA GLY A 41 14.84 18.17 -16.11
C GLY A 41 13.41 18.71 -16.32
N GLU A 42 13.12 19.84 -15.69
CA GLU A 42 11.80 20.47 -15.70
C GLU A 42 11.27 20.79 -17.11
N ASN A 43 12.17 21.17 -18.02
CA ASN A 43 11.86 21.64 -19.37
C ASN A 43 12.27 20.65 -20.46
N ALA A 44 12.58 19.40 -20.09
CA ALA A 44 13.10 18.41 -21.06
C ALA A 44 12.09 18.09 -22.17
N ILE A 45 10.80 18.12 -21.84
CA ILE A 45 9.71 17.86 -22.78
C ILE A 45 8.96 19.16 -23.08
N LYS A 46 9.10 19.65 -24.30
CA LYS A 46 8.35 20.81 -24.77
C LYS A 46 7.06 20.37 -25.46
N GLY A 47 5.93 20.88 -24.98
CA GLY A 47 4.61 20.55 -25.53
C GLY A 47 4.35 19.02 -25.48
N PHE A 48 4.19 18.42 -26.65
CA PHE A 48 3.99 16.97 -26.81
C PHE A 48 5.16 16.27 -27.50
N CYS A 49 6.34 16.91 -27.56
CA CYS A 49 7.54 16.37 -28.20
C CYS A 49 8.24 15.35 -27.29
N ILE A 50 7.59 14.24 -27.01
CA ILE A 50 8.14 13.12 -26.22
C ILE A 50 8.47 11.97 -27.16
N SER A 51 9.63 11.36 -26.98
CA SER A 51 10.12 10.24 -27.81
C SER A 51 10.49 9.02 -26.99
N ALA A 52 10.62 7.87 -27.65
CA ALA A 52 11.11 6.64 -27.02
C ALA A 52 12.53 6.82 -26.46
N ALA A 53 13.39 7.64 -27.10
CA ALA A 53 14.74 7.92 -26.63
C ALA A 53 14.75 8.64 -25.29
N GLU A 54 13.89 9.64 -25.09
CA GLU A 54 13.75 10.35 -23.81
C GLU A 54 13.20 9.44 -22.71
N LEU A 55 12.22 8.62 -23.04
CA LEU A 55 11.68 7.64 -22.09
C LEU A 55 12.73 6.57 -21.72
N GLN A 56 13.60 6.17 -22.69
CA GLN A 56 14.70 5.27 -22.40
C GLN A 56 15.74 5.95 -21.50
N LYS A 57 16.10 7.21 -21.77
CA LYS A 57 16.99 8.00 -20.91
C LYS A 57 16.44 8.10 -19.47
N TRP A 58 15.14 8.32 -19.31
CA TRP A 58 14.51 8.33 -18.00
C TRP A 58 14.59 6.95 -17.31
N LYS A 59 14.30 5.87 -18.05
CA LYS A 59 14.40 4.50 -17.53
C LYS A 59 15.83 4.18 -17.09
N ASP A 60 16.84 4.53 -17.88
CA ASP A 60 18.24 4.31 -17.56
C ASP A 60 18.68 5.14 -16.34
N GLY A 61 18.21 6.38 -16.23
CA GLY A 61 18.42 7.22 -15.05
C GLY A 61 17.75 6.67 -13.79
N MET A 62 16.58 6.06 -13.90
CA MET A 62 15.94 5.34 -12.77
C MET A 62 16.74 4.11 -12.34
N HIS A 63 17.38 3.41 -13.28
CA HIS A 63 18.15 2.21 -12.97
C HIS A 63 19.54 2.54 -12.40
N ASN A 64 20.25 3.47 -13.02
CA ASN A 64 21.63 3.82 -12.67
C ASN A 64 21.75 4.97 -11.68
N GLY A 65 20.74 5.80 -11.59
CA GLY A 65 20.78 7.12 -10.96
C GLY A 65 21.40 8.17 -11.88
N VAL A 66 21.30 9.42 -11.47
CA VAL A 66 21.94 10.58 -12.11
C VAL A 66 22.79 11.31 -11.08
N LYS A 67 23.87 11.94 -11.51
CA LYS A 67 24.69 12.78 -10.63
C LYS A 67 23.98 14.11 -10.44
N ASP A 68 23.86 14.55 -9.20
CA ASP A 68 23.42 15.90 -8.86
C ASP A 68 24.58 16.90 -8.95
N GLU A 69 24.30 18.16 -8.62
CA GLU A 69 25.28 19.26 -8.63
C GLU A 69 26.51 19.01 -7.74
N ASN A 70 26.35 18.16 -6.70
CA ASN A 70 27.39 17.78 -5.76
C ASN A 70 28.10 16.47 -6.15
N GLY A 71 27.74 15.88 -7.31
CA GLY A 71 28.28 14.60 -7.77
C GLY A 71 27.71 13.35 -7.10
N ALA A 72 26.70 13.50 -6.21
CA ALA A 72 26.05 12.39 -5.56
C ALA A 72 25.04 11.69 -6.52
N ILE A 73 25.00 10.36 -6.45
CA ILE A 73 24.05 9.58 -7.27
C ILE A 73 22.66 9.69 -6.64
N VAL A 74 21.73 10.28 -7.39
CA VAL A 74 20.32 10.47 -6.98
C VAL A 74 19.37 9.85 -8.00
N GLY A 75 18.14 9.60 -7.60
CA GLY A 75 17.08 9.12 -8.50
C GLY A 75 17.09 7.62 -8.80
N LYS A 76 18.08 6.86 -8.29
CA LYS A 76 18.11 5.40 -8.44
C LYS A 76 16.97 4.75 -7.66
N ILE A 77 16.22 3.87 -8.34
CA ILE A 77 15.09 3.13 -7.76
C ILE A 77 15.09 1.68 -8.24
N SER A 78 14.30 0.83 -7.57
CA SER A 78 14.16 -0.57 -7.96
C SER A 78 13.41 -0.73 -9.29
N ASP A 79 13.68 -1.81 -10.04
CA ASP A 79 12.96 -2.15 -11.27
C ASP A 79 11.45 -2.26 -11.07
N THR A 80 11.00 -2.73 -9.90
CA THR A 80 9.59 -2.77 -9.55
C THR A 80 8.97 -1.36 -9.52
N THR A 81 9.66 -0.41 -8.88
CA THR A 81 9.21 1.00 -8.82
C THR A 81 9.29 1.66 -10.19
N ALA A 82 10.39 1.46 -10.94
CA ALA A 82 10.53 1.95 -12.31
C ALA A 82 9.40 1.43 -13.21
N GLY A 83 9.05 0.15 -13.08
CA GLY A 83 7.91 -0.44 -13.79
C GLY A 83 6.57 0.20 -13.43
N ILE A 84 6.35 0.62 -12.17
CA ILE A 84 5.16 1.37 -11.76
C ILE A 84 5.16 2.74 -12.45
N TYR A 85 6.26 3.47 -12.40
CA TYR A 85 6.37 4.81 -12.97
C TYR A 85 6.18 4.82 -14.49
N LEU A 86 6.80 3.89 -15.21
CA LEU A 86 6.60 3.76 -16.64
C LEU A 86 5.16 3.38 -17.02
N ARG A 87 4.45 2.59 -16.20
CA ARG A 87 3.01 2.33 -16.40
C ARG A 87 2.15 3.57 -16.20
N CYS A 88 2.46 4.42 -15.22
CA CYS A 88 1.79 5.72 -15.05
C CYS A 88 2.00 6.60 -16.29
N CYS A 89 3.24 6.73 -16.76
CA CYS A 89 3.57 7.48 -17.98
C CYS A 89 2.83 6.92 -19.22
N ARG A 90 2.80 5.60 -19.39
CA ARG A 90 2.04 4.95 -20.47
C ARG A 90 0.56 5.27 -20.45
N ALA A 91 -0.05 5.33 -19.25
CA ALA A 91 -1.45 5.70 -19.12
C ALA A 91 -1.70 7.17 -19.52
N VAL A 92 -0.80 8.08 -19.15
CA VAL A 92 -0.85 9.48 -19.61
C VAL A 92 -0.66 9.57 -21.13
N TRP A 93 0.29 8.82 -21.69
CA TRP A 93 0.47 8.72 -23.13
C TRP A 93 -0.82 8.31 -23.85
N ASN A 94 -1.43 7.24 -23.38
CA ASN A 94 -2.67 6.73 -23.97
C ASN A 94 -3.82 7.76 -23.88
N ARG A 95 -3.89 8.55 -22.78
CA ARG A 95 -4.83 9.67 -22.67
C ARG A 95 -4.55 10.74 -23.72
N CYS A 96 -3.29 11.13 -23.90
CA CYS A 96 -2.90 12.10 -24.93
C CYS A 96 -3.25 11.63 -26.36
N VAL A 97 -3.10 10.33 -26.65
CA VAL A 97 -3.54 9.74 -27.91
C VAL A 97 -5.05 9.81 -28.06
N HIS A 98 -5.79 9.43 -27.03
CA HIS A 98 -7.26 9.45 -27.04
C HIS A 98 -7.81 10.88 -27.20
N GLU A 99 -7.17 11.85 -26.57
CA GLU A 99 -7.55 13.28 -26.71
C GLU A 99 -7.03 13.94 -28.00
N GLY A 100 -6.29 13.20 -28.83
CA GLY A 100 -5.85 13.64 -30.14
C GLY A 100 -4.57 14.48 -30.16
N TYR A 101 -3.86 14.61 -29.05
CA TYR A 101 -2.59 15.37 -28.99
C TYR A 101 -1.39 14.62 -29.61
N LEU A 102 -1.47 13.28 -29.74
CA LEU A 102 -0.40 12.41 -30.22
C LEU A 102 -0.88 11.53 -31.38
N LYS A 103 -1.53 12.11 -32.38
CA LYS A 103 -2.17 11.36 -33.49
C LYS A 103 -1.17 10.58 -34.34
N ASP A 104 -0.03 11.18 -34.67
CA ASP A 104 0.95 10.65 -35.61
C ASP A 104 2.28 10.29 -34.96
N VAL A 105 2.29 10.15 -33.64
CA VAL A 105 3.51 9.82 -32.89
C VAL A 105 3.60 8.31 -32.69
N PRO A 106 4.71 7.65 -33.08
CA PRO A 106 4.88 6.22 -32.86
C PRO A 106 4.78 5.84 -31.39
N TYR A 107 4.09 4.74 -31.10
CA TYR A 107 3.93 4.26 -29.74
C TYR A 107 5.28 3.82 -29.15
N PRO A 108 5.74 4.42 -28.03
CA PRO A 108 7.12 4.26 -27.57
C PRO A 108 7.35 3.05 -26.67
N PHE A 109 6.30 2.33 -26.25
CA PHE A 109 6.42 1.23 -25.31
C PHE A 109 6.27 -0.13 -25.99
N SER A 110 7.03 -1.12 -25.51
CA SER A 110 6.87 -2.52 -25.93
C SER A 110 6.91 -3.46 -24.73
N ASN A 111 6.21 -4.60 -24.85
CA ASN A 111 6.33 -5.71 -23.90
C ASN A 111 7.47 -6.67 -24.28
N LYS A 112 8.05 -6.50 -25.46
CA LYS A 112 9.21 -7.24 -26.00
C LYS A 112 10.43 -6.33 -26.01
N LYS A 113 11.62 -6.92 -26.02
CA LYS A 113 12.87 -6.18 -26.23
C LYS A 113 13.02 -5.84 -27.71
N GLU A 114 12.26 -4.88 -28.19
CA GLU A 114 12.33 -4.37 -29.54
C GLU A 114 13.25 -3.15 -29.58
N LYS A 115 14.09 -3.06 -30.61
CA LYS A 115 15.00 -1.90 -30.79
C LYS A 115 14.17 -0.62 -30.95
N GLY A 116 14.60 0.44 -30.27
CA GLY A 116 13.96 1.75 -30.31
C GLY A 116 12.69 1.92 -29.47
N LEU A 117 12.23 0.86 -28.80
CA LEU A 117 11.06 0.93 -27.92
C LEU A 117 11.45 0.67 -26.46
N VAL A 118 10.70 1.29 -25.55
CA VAL A 118 10.94 1.20 -24.10
C VAL A 118 10.21 -0.01 -23.53
N SER A 119 10.95 -0.97 -23.02
CA SER A 119 10.38 -2.09 -22.27
C SER A 119 10.11 -1.71 -20.83
N ILE A 120 8.88 -1.97 -20.34
CA ILE A 120 8.51 -1.74 -18.96
C ILE A 120 8.98 -2.93 -18.10
N PRO A 121 9.82 -2.70 -17.07
CA PRO A 121 10.29 -3.76 -16.20
C PRO A 121 9.13 -4.49 -15.51
N LYS A 122 9.25 -5.82 -15.43
CA LYS A 122 8.35 -6.63 -14.58
C LYS A 122 8.84 -6.58 -13.15
N SER A 123 7.90 -6.64 -12.21
CA SER A 123 8.27 -6.80 -10.80
C SER A 123 9.09 -8.06 -10.60
N ALA A 124 10.22 -7.95 -9.90
CA ALA A 124 11.00 -9.11 -9.51
C ALA A 124 10.11 -10.03 -8.65
N LYS A 125 10.20 -11.35 -8.89
CA LYS A 125 9.59 -12.33 -7.98
C LYS A 125 10.34 -12.22 -6.64
N ARG A 126 9.69 -11.64 -5.63
CA ARG A 126 10.23 -11.66 -4.27
C ARG A 126 10.13 -13.10 -3.75
N LYS A 127 11.18 -13.58 -3.06
CA LYS A 127 11.01 -14.71 -2.14
C LYS A 127 9.95 -14.27 -1.14
N GLN A 128 8.81 -14.96 -1.15
CA GLN A 128 7.79 -14.72 -0.13
C GLN A 128 8.32 -15.32 1.17
N SER A 129 8.66 -14.48 2.12
CA SER A 129 8.86 -14.86 3.50
C SER A 129 7.48 -14.85 4.17
N PHE A 130 7.09 -15.97 4.74
CA PHE A 130 5.85 -16.11 5.51
C PHE A 130 6.14 -16.89 6.79
N LEU A 131 5.44 -16.54 7.85
CA LEU A 131 5.50 -17.27 9.09
C LEU A 131 4.73 -18.60 8.95
N ASN A 132 5.31 -19.69 9.41
CA ASN A 132 4.64 -20.98 9.45
C ASN A 132 3.65 -21.07 10.64
N VAL A 133 2.86 -22.13 10.70
CA VAL A 133 1.83 -22.31 11.72
C VAL A 133 2.42 -22.31 13.14
N ASN A 134 3.59 -22.94 13.34
CA ASN A 134 4.24 -22.99 14.66
C ASN A 134 4.64 -21.59 15.12
N GLN A 135 5.23 -20.78 14.23
CA GLN A 135 5.59 -19.40 14.50
C GLN A 135 4.35 -18.54 14.81
N MET A 136 3.26 -18.73 14.09
CA MET A 136 2.00 -18.04 14.40
C MET A 136 1.43 -18.46 15.76
N THR A 137 1.59 -19.74 16.12
CA THR A 137 1.18 -20.25 17.45
C THR A 137 2.04 -19.66 18.55
N GLU A 138 3.35 -19.54 18.38
CA GLU A 138 4.24 -18.88 19.34
C GLU A 138 3.83 -17.42 19.59
N LEU A 139 3.55 -16.67 18.51
CA LEU A 139 3.05 -15.28 18.61
C LEU A 139 1.69 -15.21 19.35
N TYR A 140 0.78 -16.14 19.07
CA TYR A 140 -0.50 -16.20 19.78
C TYR A 140 -0.32 -16.54 21.25
N ASN A 141 0.54 -17.51 21.59
CA ASN A 141 0.84 -17.87 22.98
C ASN A 141 1.48 -16.71 23.74
N LEU A 142 2.37 -15.95 23.10
CA LEU A 142 2.93 -14.72 23.68
C LEU A 142 1.84 -13.67 23.91
N PHE A 143 0.91 -13.51 22.97
CA PHE A 143 -0.22 -12.58 23.14
C PHE A 143 -1.07 -12.97 24.35
N VAL A 144 -1.37 -14.25 24.54
CA VAL A 144 -2.16 -14.74 25.68
C VAL A 144 -1.40 -14.63 27.00
N SER A 145 -0.12 -15.00 27.03
CA SER A 145 0.71 -14.99 28.25
C SER A 145 1.16 -13.59 28.68
N LYS A 146 1.22 -12.63 27.73
CA LYS A 146 1.73 -11.26 27.95
C LYS A 146 3.16 -11.21 28.52
N GLN A 147 3.96 -12.24 28.30
CA GLN A 147 5.34 -12.34 28.83
C GLN A 147 6.30 -11.54 27.94
N TYR A 148 6.21 -10.22 28.01
CA TYR A 148 7.12 -9.32 27.31
C TYR A 148 8.43 -9.10 28.08
N PRO A 149 9.51 -8.65 27.41
CA PRO A 149 10.78 -8.37 28.04
C PRO A 149 10.67 -7.33 29.17
N GLU A 150 11.27 -7.60 30.33
CA GLU A 150 11.20 -6.74 31.53
C GLU A 150 11.77 -5.33 31.30
N HIS A 151 12.72 -5.19 30.37
CA HIS A 151 13.33 -3.90 30.05
C HIS A 151 12.41 -2.98 29.22
N TRP A 152 11.25 -3.48 28.75
CA TRP A 152 10.29 -2.64 28.05
C TRP A 152 9.47 -1.83 29.05
N THR A 153 9.22 -0.56 28.71
CA THR A 153 8.30 0.26 29.50
C THR A 153 6.87 -0.26 29.40
N GLU A 154 6.08 -0.06 30.46
CA GLU A 154 4.67 -0.48 30.48
C GLU A 154 3.87 0.09 29.29
N ASP A 155 4.10 1.36 28.93
CA ASP A 155 3.45 2.00 27.79
C ASP A 155 3.89 1.35 26.45
N TYR A 156 5.15 0.97 26.32
CA TYR A 156 5.61 0.25 25.13
C TYR A 156 5.00 -1.16 25.07
N MET A 157 4.94 -1.88 26.19
CA MET A 157 4.31 -3.21 26.25
C MET A 157 2.84 -3.15 25.83
N LYS A 158 2.06 -2.16 26.30
CA LYS A 158 0.66 -1.96 25.90
C LYS A 158 0.53 -1.75 24.38
N ARG A 159 1.38 -0.91 23.80
CA ARG A 159 1.39 -0.66 22.34
C ARG A 159 1.84 -1.88 21.54
N ALA A 160 2.83 -2.61 22.03
CA ALA A 160 3.32 -3.83 21.39
C ALA A 160 2.25 -4.93 21.43
N HIS A 161 1.57 -5.10 22.56
CA HIS A 161 0.46 -6.03 22.72
C HIS A 161 -0.70 -5.72 21.76
N TYR A 162 -1.13 -4.46 21.70
CA TYR A 162 -2.15 -4.02 20.73
C TYR A 162 -1.73 -4.31 19.28
N SER A 163 -0.47 -4.03 18.92
CA SER A 163 0.05 -4.28 17.59
C SER A 163 0.12 -5.78 17.26
N LEU A 164 0.50 -6.62 18.22
CA LEU A 164 0.50 -8.06 18.07
C LEU A 164 -0.92 -8.58 17.86
N GLY A 165 -1.88 -8.09 18.64
CA GLY A 165 -3.30 -8.42 18.48
C GLY A 165 -3.84 -8.06 17.09
N LEU A 166 -3.52 -6.86 16.58
CA LEU A 166 -3.90 -6.46 15.21
C LEU A 166 -3.27 -7.37 14.15
N PHE A 167 -1.99 -7.73 14.30
CA PHE A 167 -1.31 -8.64 13.38
C PHE A 167 -1.96 -10.02 13.34
N LEU A 168 -2.25 -10.58 14.52
CA LEU A 168 -2.94 -11.87 14.64
C LEU A 168 -4.39 -11.80 14.11
N ALA A 169 -5.11 -10.73 14.39
CA ALA A 169 -6.45 -10.50 13.84
C ALA A 169 -6.41 -10.43 12.29
N GLN A 170 -5.41 -9.77 11.70
CA GLN A 170 -5.25 -9.76 10.24
C GLN A 170 -5.08 -11.17 9.67
N TYR A 171 -4.31 -12.03 10.33
CA TYR A 171 -4.13 -13.42 9.91
C TYR A 171 -5.43 -14.22 10.03
N LEU A 172 -6.11 -14.13 11.18
CA LEU A 172 -7.35 -14.88 11.45
C LEU A 172 -8.56 -14.35 10.66
N CYS A 173 -8.50 -13.11 10.20
CA CYS A 173 -9.52 -12.52 9.30
C CYS A 173 -9.18 -12.69 7.81
N ASN A 174 -8.62 -13.83 7.41
CA ASN A 174 -8.31 -14.15 6.01
C ASN A 174 -7.37 -13.14 5.33
N GLY A 175 -6.44 -12.57 6.09
CA GLY A 175 -5.46 -11.63 5.58
C GLY A 175 -6.06 -10.29 5.17
N PHE A 176 -7.07 -9.79 5.88
CA PHE A 176 -7.55 -8.43 5.63
C PHE A 176 -6.43 -7.41 5.88
N ASN A 177 -6.41 -6.33 5.14
CA ASN A 177 -5.36 -5.34 5.29
C ASN A 177 -5.71 -4.30 6.36
N MET A 178 -4.73 -3.47 6.76
CA MET A 178 -4.94 -2.43 7.77
C MET A 178 -6.05 -1.43 7.39
N ALA A 179 -6.26 -1.19 6.09
CA ALA A 179 -7.35 -0.32 5.64
C ALA A 179 -8.73 -0.96 5.79
N ASP A 180 -8.82 -2.28 5.66
CA ASP A 180 -10.04 -3.05 5.92
C ASP A 180 -10.27 -3.14 7.44
N ALA A 181 -9.22 -3.40 8.24
CA ALA A 181 -9.29 -3.42 9.69
C ALA A 181 -9.81 -2.10 10.29
N GLY A 182 -9.26 -0.96 9.81
CA GLY A 182 -9.69 0.36 10.28
C GLY A 182 -11.13 0.75 9.90
N ARG A 183 -11.74 0.02 8.96
CA ARG A 183 -13.13 0.25 8.52
C ARG A 183 -14.09 -0.86 8.95
N LEU A 184 -13.59 -1.89 9.63
CA LEU A 184 -14.41 -2.98 10.10
C LEU A 184 -15.38 -2.44 11.18
N THR A 185 -16.67 -2.73 11.00
CA THR A 185 -17.72 -2.30 11.91
C THR A 185 -18.50 -3.48 12.48
N TYR A 186 -19.12 -3.26 13.62
CA TYR A 186 -20.17 -4.13 14.18
C TYR A 186 -21.48 -3.87 13.44
N ASN A 187 -21.54 -4.26 12.17
CA ASN A 187 -22.67 -4.02 11.28
C ASN A 187 -23.87 -4.95 11.59
N SER A 188 -24.95 -4.80 10.83
CA SER A 188 -26.16 -5.62 11.00
C SER A 188 -25.91 -7.12 10.94
N TYR A 189 -24.96 -7.57 10.06
CA TYR A 189 -24.63 -8.99 9.92
C TYR A 189 -23.98 -9.57 11.19
N TYR A 190 -23.12 -8.80 11.88
CA TYR A 190 -22.55 -9.20 13.17
C TYR A 190 -23.65 -9.52 14.18
N TYR A 191 -24.68 -8.65 14.30
CA TYR A 191 -25.80 -8.87 15.22
C TYR A 191 -26.73 -9.99 14.74
N GLN A 192 -26.97 -10.15 13.46
CA GLN A 192 -27.75 -11.26 12.89
C GLN A 192 -27.12 -12.63 13.18
N THR A 193 -25.80 -12.68 13.26
CA THR A 193 -25.05 -13.90 13.59
C THR A 193 -24.75 -14.02 15.09
N GLU A 194 -25.39 -13.21 15.93
CA GLU A 194 -25.17 -13.21 17.40
C GLU A 194 -23.68 -13.04 17.76
N GLY A 195 -22.95 -12.20 17.03
CA GLY A 195 -21.54 -11.97 17.24
C GLY A 195 -20.61 -13.08 16.72
N LYS A 196 -21.11 -14.01 15.89
CA LYS A 196 -20.32 -15.17 15.42
C LYS A 196 -19.56 -14.93 14.14
N ALA A 197 -19.84 -13.84 13.40
CA ALA A 197 -19.12 -13.54 12.18
C ALA A 197 -19.12 -12.05 11.84
N PHE A 198 -18.04 -11.60 11.18
CA PHE A 198 -17.99 -10.33 10.49
C PHE A 198 -18.29 -10.49 9.00
N ARG A 199 -18.87 -9.45 8.40
CA ARG A 199 -19.05 -9.31 6.96
C ARG A 199 -18.62 -7.92 6.52
N PHE A 200 -17.70 -7.84 5.55
CA PHE A 200 -17.23 -6.57 5.04
C PHE A 200 -16.81 -6.66 3.57
N ASN A 201 -16.74 -5.53 2.89
CA ASN A 201 -16.21 -5.42 1.53
C ASN A 201 -14.75 -4.96 1.56
N ARG A 202 -13.87 -5.67 0.85
CA ARG A 202 -12.45 -5.29 0.75
C ARG A 202 -12.29 -3.97 0.01
N LYS A 203 -11.72 -2.97 0.67
CA LYS A 203 -11.46 -1.64 0.08
C LYS A 203 -10.68 -1.72 -1.24
N LYS A 204 -9.70 -2.60 -1.34
CA LYS A 204 -8.81 -2.73 -2.51
C LYS A 204 -9.51 -3.24 -3.76
N THR A 205 -10.49 -4.10 -3.63
CA THR A 205 -11.11 -4.83 -4.74
C THR A 205 -12.56 -4.43 -5.04
N SER A 206 -13.22 -3.74 -4.12
CA SER A 206 -14.64 -3.37 -4.22
C SER A 206 -15.05 -2.64 -5.49
N ARG A 207 -14.14 -1.85 -6.08
CA ARG A 207 -14.41 -1.15 -7.35
C ARG A 207 -14.32 -2.03 -8.60
N ARG A 208 -13.48 -3.07 -8.57
CA ARG A 208 -13.27 -3.96 -9.74
C ARG A 208 -14.27 -5.09 -9.77
N CYS A 209 -14.74 -5.51 -8.63
CA CYS A 209 -15.69 -6.60 -8.45
C CYS A 209 -16.70 -6.21 -7.35
N PRO A 210 -17.69 -5.33 -7.64
CA PRO A 210 -18.66 -4.89 -6.63
C PRO A 210 -19.34 -6.06 -5.93
N ASP A 211 -19.71 -7.10 -6.68
CA ASP A 211 -20.41 -8.28 -6.18
C ASP A 211 -19.49 -9.38 -5.61
N GLY A 212 -18.18 -9.29 -5.86
CA GLY A 212 -17.20 -10.32 -5.47
C GLY A 212 -16.17 -9.89 -4.43
N SER A 213 -16.30 -8.71 -3.85
CA SER A 213 -15.36 -8.20 -2.83
C SER A 213 -15.80 -8.46 -1.39
N GLU A 214 -16.97 -9.06 -1.20
CA GLU A 214 -17.51 -9.39 0.11
C GLU A 214 -16.71 -10.53 0.76
N VAL A 215 -16.34 -10.33 2.02
CA VAL A 215 -15.61 -11.31 2.83
C VAL A 215 -16.43 -11.57 4.10
N ILE A 216 -16.67 -12.85 4.37
CA ILE A 216 -17.28 -13.32 5.62
C ILE A 216 -16.19 -14.00 6.43
N VAL A 217 -16.05 -13.59 7.68
CA VAL A 217 -15.05 -14.12 8.62
C VAL A 217 -15.76 -14.66 9.85
N PRO A 218 -15.70 -15.98 10.10
CA PRO A 218 -16.19 -16.55 11.34
C PRO A 218 -15.30 -16.10 12.51
N ILE A 219 -15.93 -15.73 13.61
CA ILE A 219 -15.23 -15.39 14.86
C ILE A 219 -15.00 -16.68 15.64
N ILE A 220 -13.82 -17.27 15.41
CA ILE A 220 -13.36 -18.46 16.11
C ILE A 220 -12.79 -18.09 17.49
N PRO A 221 -12.68 -19.02 18.45
CA PRO A 221 -12.24 -18.70 19.82
C PRO A 221 -10.93 -17.91 19.91
N PRO A 222 -9.86 -18.20 19.15
CA PRO A 222 -8.65 -17.37 19.18
C PRO A 222 -8.90 -15.93 18.73
N LEU A 223 -9.73 -15.71 17.71
CA LEU A 223 -10.09 -14.36 17.27
C LEU A 223 -10.94 -13.65 18.30
N GLN A 224 -11.91 -14.34 18.90
CA GLN A 224 -12.73 -13.77 19.98
C GLN A 224 -11.85 -13.27 21.13
N TYR A 225 -10.89 -14.08 21.59
CA TYR A 225 -9.96 -13.67 22.64
C TYR A 225 -9.18 -12.39 22.28
N ILE A 226 -8.71 -12.29 21.04
CA ILE A 226 -8.03 -11.08 20.57
C ILE A 226 -8.97 -9.87 20.57
N LEU A 227 -10.21 -10.04 20.10
CA LEU A 227 -11.20 -8.97 20.09
C LEU A 227 -11.53 -8.49 21.51
N ASP A 228 -11.67 -9.40 22.46
CA ASP A 228 -11.95 -9.06 23.85
C ASP A 228 -10.82 -8.23 24.49
N GLU A 229 -9.57 -8.43 24.04
CA GLU A 229 -8.41 -7.71 24.55
C GLU A 229 -8.17 -6.34 23.88
N ILE A 230 -8.41 -6.22 22.58
CA ILE A 230 -7.95 -5.03 21.82
C ILE A 230 -9.05 -4.31 21.03
N ALA A 231 -10.21 -4.90 20.82
CA ALA A 231 -11.30 -4.25 20.10
C ALA A 231 -12.10 -3.30 20.97
N ALA A 232 -12.77 -2.35 20.36
CA ALA A 232 -13.78 -1.54 21.05
C ALA A 232 -15.00 -2.41 21.40
N PRO A 233 -15.72 -2.09 22.49
CA PRO A 233 -16.97 -2.77 22.82
C PRO A 233 -17.96 -2.72 21.64
N PRO A 234 -18.70 -3.81 21.36
CA PRO A 234 -19.67 -3.84 20.27
C PRO A 234 -20.76 -2.77 20.42
N THR A 235 -20.78 -1.85 19.48
CA THR A 235 -21.83 -0.86 19.32
C THR A 235 -22.33 -0.89 17.89
N ARG A 236 -23.63 -0.72 17.65
CA ARG A 236 -24.21 -0.83 16.31
C ARG A 236 -23.55 0.14 15.35
N ASP A 237 -23.02 -0.40 14.26
CA ASP A 237 -22.23 0.31 13.23
C ASP A 237 -20.95 0.99 13.75
N GLY A 238 -20.58 0.76 15.01
CA GLY A 238 -19.32 1.21 15.59
C GLY A 238 -18.11 0.50 15.00
N LEU A 239 -16.97 1.17 15.00
CA LEU A 239 -15.70 0.60 14.52
C LEU A 239 -15.19 -0.45 15.53
N VAL A 240 -14.70 -1.58 15.00
CA VAL A 240 -14.04 -2.62 15.81
C VAL A 240 -12.67 -2.13 16.32
N PHE A 241 -11.91 -1.44 15.46
CA PHE A 241 -10.57 -0.92 15.76
C PHE A 241 -10.49 0.60 15.55
N PRO A 242 -11.14 1.43 16.37
CA PRO A 242 -11.25 2.88 16.14
C PRO A 242 -9.91 3.62 16.18
N TYR A 243 -8.92 3.08 16.90
CA TYR A 243 -7.58 3.69 17.04
C TYR A 243 -6.78 3.72 15.73
N ILE A 244 -7.10 2.87 14.75
CA ILE A 244 -6.41 2.86 13.46
C ILE A 244 -6.67 4.16 12.71
N LEU A 245 -7.93 4.60 12.62
CA LEU A 245 -8.32 5.78 11.85
C LEU A 245 -8.39 7.07 12.68
N LYS A 246 -8.35 6.98 14.02
CA LYS A 246 -8.31 8.12 14.94
C LYS A 246 -9.42 9.15 14.70
N GLY A 247 -10.62 8.71 14.34
CA GLY A 247 -11.75 9.61 14.05
C GLY A 247 -11.61 10.45 12.79
N SER A 248 -10.69 10.09 11.87
CA SER A 248 -10.45 10.86 10.65
C SER A 248 -11.66 10.88 9.71
N GLU A 249 -12.02 12.06 9.22
CA GLU A 249 -13.18 12.28 8.36
C GLU A 249 -12.85 12.14 6.87
N THR A 250 -11.62 12.54 6.45
CA THR A 250 -11.22 12.51 5.04
C THR A 250 -10.50 11.22 4.65
N GLU A 251 -10.65 10.79 3.40
CA GLU A 251 -9.94 9.61 2.87
C GLU A 251 -8.41 9.80 2.87
N GLU A 252 -7.93 11.03 2.73
CA GLU A 252 -6.50 11.35 2.82
C GLU A 252 -5.96 11.06 4.23
N LEU A 253 -6.63 11.56 5.27
CA LEU A 253 -6.26 11.32 6.67
C LEU A 253 -6.39 9.85 7.03
N ARG A 254 -7.48 9.18 6.61
CA ARG A 254 -7.68 7.73 6.79
C ARG A 254 -6.53 6.93 6.19
N ARG A 255 -6.08 7.31 4.99
CA ARG A 255 -4.92 6.69 4.37
C ARG A 255 -3.64 6.94 5.18
N LYS A 256 -3.37 8.18 5.55
CA LYS A 256 -2.19 8.57 6.35
C LYS A 256 -2.10 7.74 7.63
N TYR A 257 -3.19 7.67 8.40
CA TYR A 257 -3.22 6.91 9.64
C TYR A 257 -3.14 5.40 9.41
N THR A 258 -3.79 4.88 8.37
CA THR A 258 -3.66 3.46 7.99
C THR A 258 -2.22 3.08 7.67
N VAL A 259 -1.50 3.89 6.90
CA VAL A 259 -0.09 3.66 6.55
C VAL A 259 0.80 3.74 7.79
N GLN A 260 0.57 4.74 8.64
CA GLN A 260 1.31 4.91 9.89
C GLN A 260 1.09 3.70 10.82
N GLU A 261 -0.15 3.26 11.00
CA GLU A 261 -0.44 2.14 11.88
C GLU A 261 0.10 0.82 11.33
N ASN A 262 0.04 0.62 10.01
CA ASN A 262 0.66 -0.55 9.38
C ASN A 262 2.18 -0.58 9.60
N SER A 263 2.86 0.57 9.55
CA SER A 263 4.29 0.66 9.89
C SER A 263 4.53 0.37 11.37
N ASN A 264 3.74 0.98 12.26
CA ASN A 264 3.84 0.75 13.71
C ASN A 264 3.69 -0.73 14.07
N VAL A 265 2.66 -1.39 13.51
CA VAL A 265 2.42 -2.82 13.74
C VAL A 265 3.59 -3.65 13.24
N LYS A 266 4.05 -3.40 12.01
CA LYS A 266 5.21 -4.10 11.45
C LYS A 266 6.44 -3.98 12.35
N ASP A 267 6.82 -2.75 12.72
CA ASP A 267 8.06 -2.50 13.47
C ASP A 267 7.99 -3.11 14.89
N ARG A 268 6.82 -3.03 15.54
CA ARG A 268 6.61 -3.63 16.86
C ARG A 268 6.58 -5.15 16.81
N VAL A 269 5.92 -5.76 15.81
CA VAL A 269 5.90 -7.22 15.66
C VAL A 269 7.29 -7.77 15.36
N ILE A 270 8.07 -7.11 14.49
CA ILE A 270 9.47 -7.47 14.26
C ILE A 270 10.27 -7.45 15.57
N LYS A 271 10.10 -6.39 16.37
CA LYS A 271 10.79 -6.29 17.67
C LYS A 271 10.33 -7.36 18.66
N ILE A 272 9.04 -7.71 18.65
CA ILE A 272 8.51 -8.84 19.44
C ILE A 272 9.20 -10.15 19.02
N CYS A 273 9.31 -10.42 17.73
CA CYS A 273 9.95 -11.63 17.22
C CYS A 273 11.40 -11.72 17.69
N HIS A 274 12.13 -10.62 17.67
CA HIS A 274 13.56 -10.62 18.01
C HIS A 274 13.83 -10.58 19.52
N GLU A 275 13.11 -9.77 20.27
CA GLU A 275 13.43 -9.52 21.69
C GLU A 275 12.59 -10.36 22.66
N ALA A 276 11.34 -10.72 22.32
CA ALA A 276 10.49 -11.53 23.17
C ALA A 276 10.57 -13.04 22.82
N LEU A 277 10.66 -13.36 21.52
CA LEU A 277 10.72 -14.75 21.06
C LEU A 277 12.13 -15.20 20.66
N ASN A 278 13.12 -14.30 20.67
CA ASN A 278 14.51 -14.58 20.29
C ASN A 278 14.67 -15.22 18.90
N TRP A 279 13.79 -14.84 17.95
CA TRP A 279 13.90 -15.32 16.59
C TRP A 279 15.08 -14.69 15.84
N ASP A 280 15.68 -15.47 14.94
CA ASP A 280 16.74 -14.95 14.06
C ASP A 280 16.19 -13.83 13.14
N LYS A 281 17.03 -12.81 12.90
CA LYS A 281 16.68 -11.66 12.04
C LYS A 281 16.35 -12.02 10.60
N SER A 282 16.70 -13.24 10.15
CA SER A 282 16.33 -13.73 8.81
C SER A 282 14.88 -14.19 8.71
N VAL A 283 14.19 -14.36 9.83
CA VAL A 283 12.80 -14.86 9.89
C VAL A 283 11.80 -13.72 9.65
N CYS A 284 12.09 -12.52 10.14
CA CYS A 284 11.17 -11.37 10.05
C CYS A 284 11.85 -10.13 9.46
#